data_7d9a4ea1e405469baed439fef84d8668
#
_entry.id   7d9a4ea1e405469baed439fef84d8668
#
_cell.length_a   1.000
_cell.length_b   1.000
_cell.length_c   1.000
_cell.angle_alpha   90.00
_cell.angle_beta   90.00
_cell.angle_gamma   90.00
#
_symmetry.space_group_name_H-M   'P 1'
#
loop_
_entity.id
_entity.type
_entity.pdbx_description
1 polymer ?
#
loop_
_entity_poly.entity_id
_entity_poly.type
_entity_poly.pdbx_seq_one_letter_code
_entity_poly.pdbx_strand_id
1 'polypeptide(L)'
;MNMNKLNTITNLFEEKEIRSVWNSEKEEYYFSVIDVISALTEAGYQKSRNYWKWLKTKLIDEGSELVSNTNQLKMRAQDGKLRETDTLDTKGIFRLIESVPSPKAEPFKLWLASLGSERIDEVFDPEIAINRAVKYYQNKGYTDEWIECRIKGILDRNKLTDVWKNAGITKDYEYGMLTNEIYKEWSGMKASEMSKLHLLILENW
;
A
#
# COMPACT_ATOMS: atom_id res chain seq x y z
N MET A 1 10.58 -1.64 -2.13
CA MET A 1 9.41 -0.77 -1.98
C MET A 1 8.22 -1.41 -1.23
N ASN A 2 8.07 -2.75 -1.24
CA ASN A 2 6.93 -3.45 -0.63
C ASN A 2 7.01 -3.69 0.88
N MET A 3 8.20 -3.81 1.47
CA MET A 3 8.37 -4.04 2.92
C MET A 3 7.84 -2.89 3.80
N ASN A 4 7.94 -1.64 3.34
CA ASN A 4 7.46 -0.49 4.11
C ASN A 4 5.92 -0.47 4.25
N LYS A 5 5.18 -0.90 3.22
CA LYS A 5 3.70 -0.96 3.26
C LYS A 5 3.23 -2.04 4.24
N LEU A 6 3.89 -3.21 4.22
CA LEU A 6 3.61 -4.30 5.15
C LEU A 6 3.89 -3.88 6.60
N ASN A 7 5.05 -3.28 6.86
CA ASN A 7 5.44 -2.82 8.19
C ASN A 7 4.48 -1.75 8.73
N THR A 8 4.01 -0.82 7.89
CA THR A 8 3.03 0.19 8.30
C THR A 8 1.72 -0.46 8.77
N ILE A 9 1.21 -1.45 8.03
CA ILE A 9 -0.03 -2.14 8.39
C ILE A 9 0.17 -3.00 9.65
N THR A 10 1.30 -3.71 9.76
CA THR A 10 1.60 -4.54 10.93
C THR A 10 1.76 -3.70 12.21
N ASN A 11 2.38 -2.54 12.11
CA ASN A 11 2.53 -1.60 13.24
C ASN A 11 1.19 -1.05 13.75
N LEU A 12 0.15 -0.98 12.90
CA LEU A 12 -1.19 -0.57 13.30
C LEU A 12 -1.87 -1.59 14.24
N PHE A 13 -1.36 -2.80 14.33
CA PHE A 13 -1.92 -3.87 15.17
C PHE A 13 -1.09 -4.17 16.42
N GLU A 14 -0.34 -3.19 16.96
CA GLU A 14 0.41 -3.30 18.22
C GLU A 14 1.30 -4.55 18.29
N GLU A 15 2.13 -4.76 17.26
CA GLU A 15 3.09 -5.88 17.16
C GLU A 15 2.47 -7.29 17.12
N LYS A 16 1.14 -7.42 17.00
CA LYS A 16 0.52 -8.73 16.79
C LYS A 16 0.84 -9.26 15.40
N GLU A 17 1.28 -10.51 15.36
CA GLU A 17 1.62 -11.18 14.10
C GLU A 17 0.37 -11.40 13.24
N ILE A 18 0.25 -10.65 12.15
CA ILE A 18 -0.79 -10.81 11.14
C ILE A 18 -0.19 -11.46 9.91
N ARG A 19 -0.62 -12.67 9.60
CA ARG A 19 -0.15 -13.37 8.40
C ARG A 19 -0.60 -12.62 7.15
N SER A 20 0.33 -12.49 6.21
CA SER A 20 0.08 -11.85 4.92
C SER A 20 0.73 -12.62 3.77
N VAL A 21 0.18 -12.45 2.57
CA VAL A 21 0.69 -13.01 1.32
C VAL A 21 0.75 -11.91 0.28
N TRP A 22 1.86 -11.83 -0.45
CA TRP A 22 2.01 -10.94 -1.58
C TRP A 22 1.41 -11.56 -2.85
N ASN A 23 0.54 -10.84 -3.53
CA ASN A 23 0.05 -11.19 -4.85
C ASN A 23 0.81 -10.36 -5.90
N SER A 24 1.64 -11.04 -6.71
CA SER A 24 2.48 -10.38 -7.72
C SER A 24 1.70 -9.88 -8.94
N GLU A 25 0.54 -10.46 -9.24
CA GLU A 25 -0.29 -10.04 -10.38
C GLU A 25 -1.02 -8.73 -10.09
N LYS A 26 -1.48 -8.55 -8.84
CA LYS A 26 -2.19 -7.36 -8.40
C LYS A 26 -1.29 -6.33 -7.70
N GLU A 27 -0.03 -6.70 -7.47
CA GLU A 27 0.94 -5.90 -6.71
C GLU A 27 0.41 -5.45 -5.34
N GLU A 28 -0.28 -6.37 -4.62
CA GLU A 28 -0.94 -6.11 -3.36
C GLU A 28 -0.68 -7.20 -2.31
N TYR A 29 -0.71 -6.79 -1.02
CA TYR A 29 -0.74 -7.70 0.12
C TYR A 29 -2.17 -8.11 0.47
N TYR A 30 -2.34 -9.40 0.75
CA TYR A 30 -3.54 -9.98 1.32
C TYR A 30 -3.29 -10.43 2.74
N PHE A 31 -4.16 -10.06 3.66
CA PHE A 31 -4.02 -10.28 5.10
C PHE A 31 -5.06 -11.27 5.61
N SER A 32 -4.67 -12.11 6.59
CA SER A 32 -5.58 -13.04 7.24
C SER A 32 -6.67 -12.30 8.03
N VAL A 33 -7.92 -12.50 7.65
CA VAL A 33 -9.09 -11.92 8.34
C VAL A 33 -9.15 -12.34 9.81
N ILE A 34 -8.86 -13.62 10.08
CA ILE A 34 -8.94 -14.19 11.42
C ILE A 34 -7.89 -13.57 12.34
N ASP A 35 -6.68 -13.32 11.82
CA ASP A 35 -5.60 -12.72 12.61
C ASP A 35 -5.92 -11.26 12.96
N VAL A 36 -6.48 -10.52 12.01
CA VAL A 36 -6.95 -9.13 12.25
C VAL A 36 -8.06 -9.10 13.29
N ILE A 37 -9.07 -9.96 13.17
CA ILE A 37 -10.13 -10.05 14.18
C ILE A 37 -9.56 -10.45 15.54
N SER A 38 -8.62 -11.39 15.59
CA SER A 38 -7.96 -11.80 16.84
C SER A 38 -7.20 -10.64 17.47
N ALA A 39 -6.53 -9.83 16.67
CA ALA A 39 -5.83 -8.63 17.13
C ALA A 39 -6.79 -7.58 17.72
N LEU A 40 -7.91 -7.32 17.06
CA LEU A 40 -8.89 -6.32 17.46
C LEU A 40 -9.74 -6.74 18.67
N THR A 41 -10.02 -8.04 18.81
CA THR A 41 -10.92 -8.55 19.86
C THR A 41 -10.18 -9.19 21.03
N GLU A 42 -8.86 -9.37 20.93
CA GLU A 42 -8.01 -10.12 21.86
C GLU A 42 -8.48 -11.58 22.08
N ALA A 43 -9.30 -12.06 21.19
CA ALA A 43 -9.83 -13.40 21.24
C ALA A 43 -8.85 -14.41 20.63
N GLY A 44 -8.81 -15.62 21.18
CA GLY A 44 -8.05 -16.72 20.58
C GLY A 44 -8.60 -17.11 19.20
N TYR A 45 -7.77 -17.78 18.40
CA TYR A 45 -8.05 -18.13 17.00
C TYR A 45 -9.45 -18.74 16.77
N GLN A 46 -9.88 -19.70 17.60
CA GLN A 46 -11.17 -20.35 17.42
C GLN A 46 -12.36 -19.39 17.67
N LYS A 47 -12.26 -18.50 18.67
CA LYS A 47 -13.29 -17.49 18.92
C LYS A 47 -13.35 -16.47 17.78
N SER A 48 -12.20 -16.03 17.28
CA SER A 48 -12.11 -15.11 16.11
C SER A 48 -12.70 -15.73 14.85
N ARG A 49 -12.49 -17.03 14.63
CA ARG A 49 -13.10 -17.78 13.52
C ARG A 49 -14.62 -17.82 13.62
N ASN A 50 -15.15 -18.09 14.81
CA ASN A 50 -16.60 -18.11 15.06
C ASN A 50 -17.20 -16.72 14.88
N TYR A 51 -16.51 -15.69 15.37
CA TYR A 51 -16.90 -14.31 15.20
C TYR A 51 -16.93 -13.92 13.70
N TRP A 52 -15.91 -14.27 12.93
CA TRP A 52 -15.89 -14.02 11.49
C TRP A 52 -17.06 -14.69 10.76
N LYS A 53 -17.38 -15.91 11.13
CA LYS A 53 -18.54 -16.63 10.56
C LYS A 53 -19.84 -15.88 10.80
N TRP A 54 -20.07 -15.39 12.02
CA TRP A 54 -21.22 -14.56 12.37
C TRP A 54 -21.20 -13.22 11.62
N LEU A 55 -20.06 -12.54 11.62
CA LEU A 55 -19.91 -11.23 10.96
C LEU A 55 -20.15 -11.32 9.44
N LYS A 56 -19.70 -12.41 8.79
CA LYS A 56 -20.00 -12.63 7.36
C LYS A 56 -21.50 -12.65 7.09
N THR A 57 -22.27 -13.37 7.90
CA THR A 57 -23.74 -13.43 7.73
C THR A 57 -24.36 -12.05 7.89
N LYS A 58 -23.99 -11.33 8.94
CA LYS A 58 -24.45 -9.96 9.17
C LYS A 58 -24.10 -9.01 8.00
N LEU A 59 -22.89 -9.05 7.51
CA LEU A 59 -22.45 -8.19 6.40
C LEU A 59 -23.17 -8.52 5.09
N ILE A 60 -23.49 -9.78 4.84
CA ILE A 60 -24.30 -10.18 3.68
C ILE A 60 -25.72 -9.61 3.80
N ASP A 61 -26.34 -9.74 4.98
CA ASP A 61 -27.69 -9.22 5.23
C ASP A 61 -27.74 -7.68 5.09
N GLU A 62 -26.66 -6.99 5.42
CA GLU A 62 -26.49 -5.54 5.25
C GLU A 62 -26.14 -5.14 3.79
N GLY A 63 -26.01 -6.08 2.86
CA GLY A 63 -25.65 -5.82 1.46
C GLY A 63 -24.19 -5.38 1.27
N SER A 64 -23.30 -5.68 2.23
CA SER A 64 -21.90 -5.29 2.17
C SER A 64 -21.12 -6.15 1.17
N GLU A 65 -20.39 -5.51 0.26
CA GLU A 65 -19.50 -6.19 -0.69
C GLU A 65 -18.22 -6.75 -0.04
N LEU A 66 -17.99 -6.53 1.27
CA LEU A 66 -16.78 -6.97 1.94
C LEU A 66 -16.61 -8.48 1.85
N VAL A 67 -17.70 -9.24 1.96
CA VAL A 67 -17.67 -10.70 1.92
C VAL A 67 -17.37 -11.22 0.51
N SER A 68 -17.93 -10.60 -0.53
CA SER A 68 -17.66 -10.98 -1.93
C SER A 68 -16.20 -10.70 -2.34
N ASN A 69 -15.55 -9.74 -1.69
CA ASN A 69 -14.15 -9.38 -1.92
C ASN A 69 -13.17 -10.26 -1.10
N THR A 70 -13.68 -11.22 -0.30
CA THR A 70 -12.84 -12.14 0.47
C THR A 70 -12.25 -13.21 -0.46
N ASN A 71 -10.93 -13.35 -0.46
CA ASN A 71 -10.21 -14.37 -1.19
C ASN A 71 -9.75 -15.49 -0.25
N GLN A 72 -9.75 -16.74 -0.72
CA GLN A 72 -9.16 -17.86 0.02
C GLN A 72 -7.75 -18.13 -0.49
N LEU A 73 -6.76 -17.92 0.38
CA LEU A 73 -5.35 -18.15 0.08
C LEU A 73 -4.74 -19.16 1.06
N LYS A 74 -3.80 -19.96 0.57
CA LYS A 74 -3.05 -20.89 1.42
C LYS A 74 -2.04 -20.14 2.28
N MET A 75 -2.25 -20.15 3.58
CA MET A 75 -1.34 -19.57 4.56
C MET A 75 -0.84 -20.64 5.54
N ARG A 76 0.39 -20.45 6.03
CA ARG A 76 0.98 -21.34 7.04
C ARG A 76 0.26 -21.13 8.38
N ALA A 77 -0.31 -22.21 8.93
CA ALA A 77 -0.92 -22.22 10.26
C ALA A 77 0.15 -22.40 11.36
N GLN A 78 -0.25 -22.25 12.63
CA GLN A 78 0.67 -22.41 13.78
C GLN A 78 1.30 -23.82 13.86
N ASP A 79 0.60 -24.83 13.35
CA ASP A 79 1.12 -26.22 13.26
C ASP A 79 2.04 -26.44 12.04
N GLY A 80 2.42 -25.37 11.32
CA GLY A 80 3.30 -25.40 10.15
C GLY A 80 2.63 -25.85 8.85
N LYS A 81 1.37 -26.33 8.88
CA LYS A 81 0.65 -26.78 7.68
C LYS A 81 0.05 -25.61 6.90
N LEU A 82 0.00 -25.75 5.59
CA LEU A 82 -0.72 -24.80 4.73
C LEU A 82 -2.22 -25.07 4.79
N ARG A 83 -3.00 -24.04 5.07
CA ARG A 83 -4.46 -24.11 5.15
C ARG A 83 -5.09 -22.95 4.39
N GLU A 84 -6.21 -23.23 3.75
CA GLU A 84 -7.06 -22.19 3.16
C GLU A 84 -7.50 -21.21 4.25
N THR A 85 -7.27 -19.94 4.02
CA THR A 85 -7.51 -18.85 4.97
C THR A 85 -8.22 -17.72 4.26
N ASP A 86 -9.32 -17.24 4.83
CA ASP A 86 -10.01 -16.06 4.34
C ASP A 86 -9.11 -14.83 4.46
N THR A 87 -8.92 -14.13 3.35
CA THR A 87 -8.02 -12.98 3.26
C THR A 87 -8.70 -11.81 2.58
N LEU A 88 -8.27 -10.62 2.93
CA LEU A 88 -8.67 -9.35 2.33
C LEU A 88 -7.43 -8.52 1.96
N ASP A 89 -7.56 -7.72 0.94
CA ASP A 89 -6.59 -6.67 0.59
C ASP A 89 -6.58 -5.54 1.63
N THR A 90 -5.74 -4.56 1.47
CA THR A 90 -5.63 -3.41 2.40
C THR A 90 -6.95 -2.67 2.56
N LYS A 91 -7.69 -2.44 1.47
CA LYS A 91 -8.99 -1.75 1.49
C LYS A 91 -10.05 -2.57 2.23
N GLY A 92 -10.09 -3.87 1.97
CA GLY A 92 -10.98 -4.79 2.65
C GLY A 92 -10.70 -4.89 4.15
N ILE A 93 -9.43 -4.89 4.56
CA ILE A 93 -9.05 -4.88 5.99
C ILE A 93 -9.52 -3.60 6.68
N PHE A 94 -9.40 -2.43 6.05
CA PHE A 94 -9.90 -1.18 6.63
C PHE A 94 -11.42 -1.23 6.84
N ARG A 95 -12.18 -1.70 5.87
CA ARG A 95 -13.62 -1.91 6.01
C ARG A 95 -13.99 -2.96 7.07
N LEU A 96 -13.18 -4.03 7.18
CA LEU A 96 -13.36 -5.04 8.25
C LEU A 96 -13.21 -4.40 9.64
N ILE A 97 -12.18 -3.57 9.84
CA ILE A 97 -11.92 -2.91 11.12
C ILE A 97 -13.09 -1.98 11.50
N GLU A 98 -13.64 -1.24 10.55
CA GLU A 98 -14.84 -0.41 10.78
C GLU A 98 -16.04 -1.24 11.21
N SER A 99 -16.18 -2.47 10.68
CA SER A 99 -17.28 -3.37 10.98
C SER A 99 -17.17 -4.10 12.33
N VAL A 100 -15.98 -4.07 12.97
CA VAL A 100 -15.75 -4.73 14.26
C VAL A 100 -15.99 -3.76 15.41
N PRO A 101 -17.03 -3.97 16.25
CA PRO A 101 -17.28 -3.15 17.43
C PRO A 101 -16.34 -3.55 18.57
N SER A 102 -15.11 -3.06 18.54
CA SER A 102 -14.10 -3.29 19.57
C SER A 102 -13.46 -1.98 19.99
N PRO A 103 -13.22 -1.76 21.31
CA PRO A 103 -12.45 -0.61 21.80
C PRO A 103 -11.06 -0.51 21.17
N LYS A 104 -10.43 -1.63 20.80
CA LYS A 104 -9.14 -1.65 20.12
C LYS A 104 -9.22 -1.24 18.64
N ALA A 105 -10.40 -1.30 18.04
CA ALA A 105 -10.61 -0.78 16.70
C ALA A 105 -10.79 0.75 16.68
N GLU A 106 -11.15 1.36 17.81
CA GLU A 106 -11.48 2.79 17.89
C GLU A 106 -10.33 3.72 17.50
N PRO A 107 -9.09 3.56 18.01
CA PRO A 107 -7.97 4.39 17.58
C PRO A 107 -7.73 4.31 16.06
N PHE A 108 -7.96 3.14 15.47
CA PHE A 108 -7.81 2.93 14.04
C PHE A 108 -8.92 3.64 13.24
N LYS A 109 -10.15 3.57 13.71
CA LYS A 109 -11.30 4.28 13.10
C LYS A 109 -11.11 5.79 13.14
N LEU A 110 -10.61 6.32 14.25
CA LEU A 110 -10.27 7.74 14.39
C LEU A 110 -9.15 8.13 13.42
N TRP A 111 -8.12 7.30 13.27
CA TRP A 111 -7.06 7.53 12.30
C TRP A 111 -7.57 7.54 10.85
N LEU A 112 -8.46 6.61 10.47
CA LEU A 112 -9.09 6.59 9.15
C LEU A 112 -9.96 7.83 8.92
N ALA A 113 -10.70 8.26 9.93
CA ALA A 113 -11.52 9.48 9.87
C ALA A 113 -10.63 10.73 9.67
N SER A 114 -9.49 10.80 10.39
CA SER A 114 -8.50 11.88 10.22
C SER A 114 -7.95 11.90 8.80
N LEU A 115 -7.54 10.73 8.26
CA LEU A 115 -7.07 10.64 6.88
C LEU A 115 -8.12 11.10 5.86
N GLY A 116 -9.40 10.75 6.09
CA GLY A 116 -10.49 11.19 5.24
C GLY A 116 -10.67 12.71 5.28
N SER A 117 -10.63 13.29 6.48
CA SER A 117 -10.70 14.75 6.67
C SER A 117 -9.54 15.46 5.97
N GLU A 118 -8.31 15.02 6.21
CA GLU A 118 -7.12 15.58 5.56
C GLU A 118 -7.22 15.56 4.02
N ARG A 119 -7.81 14.51 3.45
CA ARG A 119 -8.03 14.42 2.00
C ARG A 119 -9.06 15.42 1.48
N ILE A 120 -10.09 15.69 2.26
CA ILE A 120 -11.07 16.73 1.94
C ILE A 120 -10.40 18.12 1.99
N ASP A 121 -9.60 18.39 3.01
CA ASP A 121 -8.87 19.64 3.13
C ASP A 121 -7.91 19.86 1.95
N GLU A 122 -7.24 18.82 1.47
CA GLU A 122 -6.38 18.87 0.28
C GLU A 122 -7.15 19.22 -1.02
N VAL A 123 -8.43 18.94 -1.10
CA VAL A 123 -9.26 19.36 -2.25
C VAL A 123 -9.50 20.86 -2.24
N PHE A 124 -9.63 21.46 -1.05
CA PHE A 124 -9.79 22.92 -0.91
C PHE A 124 -8.46 23.67 -0.97
N ASP A 125 -7.40 23.07 -0.44
CA ASP A 125 -6.04 23.62 -0.46
C ASP A 125 -5.02 22.55 -0.91
N PRO A 126 -4.72 22.46 -2.23
CA PRO A 126 -3.77 21.51 -2.78
C PRO A 126 -2.34 21.65 -2.25
N GLU A 127 -1.96 22.80 -1.66
CA GLU A 127 -0.62 23.01 -1.08
C GLU A 127 -0.39 22.08 0.11
N ILE A 128 -1.45 21.69 0.83
CA ILE A 128 -1.38 20.71 1.92
C ILE A 128 -0.79 19.38 1.43
N ALA A 129 -1.21 18.90 0.27
CA ALA A 129 -0.70 17.67 -0.33
C ALA A 129 0.78 17.79 -0.73
N ILE A 130 1.19 18.94 -1.27
CA ILE A 130 2.57 19.23 -1.64
C ILE A 130 3.44 19.24 -0.39
N ASN A 131 3.02 19.98 0.64
CA ASN A 131 3.74 20.08 1.92
C ASN A 131 3.86 18.73 2.61
N ARG A 132 2.84 17.90 2.56
CA ARG A 132 2.89 16.53 3.07
C ARG A 132 3.90 15.67 2.31
N ALA A 133 3.97 15.79 0.98
CA ALA A 133 4.96 15.06 0.18
C ALA A 133 6.39 15.49 0.53
N VAL A 134 6.63 16.78 0.69
CA VAL A 134 7.94 17.34 1.14
C VAL A 134 8.32 16.75 2.50
N LYS A 135 7.42 16.79 3.49
CA LYS A 135 7.67 16.23 4.83
C LYS A 135 8.01 14.72 4.78
N TYR A 136 7.41 13.95 3.89
CA TYR A 136 7.76 12.52 3.73
C TYR A 136 9.20 12.33 3.23
N TYR A 137 9.67 13.17 2.33
CA TYR A 137 11.06 13.12 1.87
C TYR A 137 12.03 13.57 2.98
N GLN A 138 11.71 14.67 3.69
CA GLN A 138 12.51 15.15 4.82
C GLN A 138 12.64 14.09 5.92
N ASN A 139 11.54 13.39 6.28
CA ASN A 139 11.55 12.30 7.26
C ASN A 139 12.39 11.08 6.82
N LYS A 140 12.67 10.95 5.52
CA LYS A 140 13.59 9.95 4.97
C LYS A 140 15.04 10.43 4.91
N GLY A 141 15.33 11.65 5.38
CA GLY A 141 16.67 12.23 5.42
C GLY A 141 17.14 12.90 4.13
N TYR A 142 16.26 13.14 3.16
CA TYR A 142 16.62 13.88 1.95
C TYR A 142 16.71 15.38 2.24
N THR A 143 17.69 16.05 1.61
CA THR A 143 17.86 17.51 1.73
C THR A 143 16.83 18.29 0.93
N ASP A 144 16.59 19.55 1.28
CA ASP A 144 15.61 20.40 0.58
C ASP A 144 15.99 20.61 -0.89
N GLU A 145 17.27 20.77 -1.21
CA GLU A 145 17.76 20.87 -2.58
C GLU A 145 17.47 19.61 -3.39
N TRP A 146 17.66 18.43 -2.78
CA TRP A 146 17.32 17.18 -3.44
C TRP A 146 15.81 17.06 -3.69
N ILE A 147 14.99 17.48 -2.72
CA ILE A 147 13.52 17.43 -2.81
C ILE A 147 13.04 18.34 -3.93
N GLU A 148 13.56 19.55 -4.03
CA GLU A 148 13.25 20.51 -5.11
C GLU A 148 13.58 19.91 -6.48
N CYS A 149 14.78 19.40 -6.66
CA CYS A 149 15.21 18.72 -7.90
C CYS A 149 14.30 17.51 -8.23
N ARG A 150 13.90 16.76 -7.22
CA ARG A 150 13.04 15.58 -7.40
C ARG A 150 11.64 15.97 -7.88
N ILE A 151 11.02 16.98 -7.26
CA ILE A 151 9.69 17.49 -7.65
C ILE A 151 9.73 18.03 -9.07
N LYS A 152 10.72 18.85 -9.39
CA LYS A 152 10.93 19.36 -10.76
C LYS A 152 11.07 18.24 -11.77
N GLY A 153 11.89 17.23 -11.48
CA GLY A 153 12.10 16.08 -12.35
C GLY A 153 10.81 15.27 -12.58
N ILE A 154 9.91 15.16 -11.59
CA ILE A 154 8.61 14.53 -11.76
C ILE A 154 7.74 15.33 -12.74
N LEU A 155 7.68 16.66 -12.58
CA LEU A 155 6.89 17.53 -13.45
C LEU A 155 7.41 17.51 -14.89
N ASP A 156 8.73 17.57 -15.09
CA ASP A 156 9.33 17.53 -16.43
C ASP A 156 9.11 16.17 -17.11
N ARG A 157 9.18 15.07 -16.35
CA ARG A 157 8.85 13.75 -16.87
C ARG A 157 7.38 13.64 -17.30
N ASN A 158 6.46 14.18 -16.51
CA ASN A 158 5.04 14.17 -16.85
C ASN A 158 4.80 14.94 -18.17
N LYS A 159 5.37 16.13 -18.31
CA LYS A 159 5.30 16.91 -19.56
C LYS A 159 5.83 16.12 -20.76
N LEU A 160 6.98 15.46 -20.61
CA LEU A 160 7.57 14.63 -21.65
C LEU A 160 6.66 13.48 -22.04
N THR A 161 6.08 12.80 -21.05
CA THR A 161 5.12 11.70 -21.27
C THR A 161 3.88 12.19 -22.01
N ASP A 162 3.36 13.37 -21.68
CA ASP A 162 2.22 13.98 -22.35
C ASP A 162 2.55 14.31 -23.83
N VAL A 163 3.74 14.83 -24.10
CA VAL A 163 4.22 15.04 -25.49
C VAL A 163 4.25 13.73 -26.27
N TRP A 164 4.79 12.66 -25.71
CA TRP A 164 4.82 11.35 -26.37
C TRP A 164 3.41 10.80 -26.60
N LYS A 165 2.52 10.91 -25.64
CA LYS A 165 1.12 10.51 -25.75
C LYS A 165 0.42 11.26 -26.89
N ASN A 166 0.61 12.57 -26.97
CA ASN A 166 0.06 13.41 -28.03
C ASN A 166 0.67 13.08 -29.41
N ALA A 167 1.90 12.57 -29.46
CA ALA A 167 2.56 12.06 -30.66
C ALA A 167 2.10 10.65 -31.06
N GLY A 168 1.13 10.04 -30.34
CA GLY A 168 0.55 8.75 -30.68
C GLY A 168 1.20 7.54 -29.99
N ILE A 169 2.09 7.75 -29.02
CA ILE A 169 2.65 6.66 -28.20
C ILE A 169 1.57 6.19 -27.21
N THR A 170 1.21 4.91 -27.29
CA THR A 170 0.10 4.34 -26.49
C THR A 170 0.48 3.11 -25.69
N LYS A 171 1.61 2.45 -26.04
CA LYS A 171 2.00 1.18 -25.41
C LYS A 171 3.10 1.40 -24.39
N ASP A 172 2.98 0.76 -23.23
CA ASP A 172 3.91 0.92 -22.10
C ASP A 172 5.37 0.65 -22.48
N TYR A 173 5.63 -0.36 -23.32
CA TYR A 173 6.99 -0.66 -23.75
C TYR A 173 7.62 0.45 -24.60
N GLU A 174 6.83 1.23 -25.37
CA GLU A 174 7.30 2.36 -26.20
C GLU A 174 7.82 3.49 -25.30
N TYR A 175 7.11 3.80 -24.20
CA TYR A 175 7.59 4.75 -23.18
C TYR A 175 8.91 4.28 -22.55
N GLY A 176 9.03 2.98 -22.28
CA GLY A 176 10.26 2.38 -21.78
C GLY A 176 11.43 2.51 -22.76
N MET A 177 11.18 2.28 -24.05
CA MET A 177 12.19 2.44 -25.10
C MET A 177 12.68 3.90 -25.21
N LEU A 178 11.75 4.85 -25.31
CA LEU A 178 12.07 6.29 -25.39
C LEU A 178 12.84 6.77 -24.15
N THR A 179 12.41 6.32 -22.97
CA THR A 179 13.13 6.60 -21.71
C THR A 179 14.56 6.07 -21.78
N ASN A 180 14.76 4.83 -22.24
CA ASN A 180 16.09 4.24 -22.36
C ASN A 180 16.99 4.97 -23.36
N GLU A 181 16.43 5.46 -24.48
CA GLU A 181 17.23 6.25 -25.44
C GLU A 181 17.70 7.57 -24.81
N ILE A 182 16.84 8.29 -24.07
CA ILE A 182 17.25 9.50 -23.34
C ILE A 182 18.37 9.18 -22.34
N TYR A 183 18.25 8.10 -21.57
CA TYR A 183 19.27 7.71 -20.60
C TYR A 183 20.60 7.34 -21.28
N LYS A 184 20.56 6.63 -22.41
CA LYS A 184 21.76 6.28 -23.17
C LYS A 184 22.49 7.51 -23.72
N GLU A 185 21.74 8.46 -24.31
CA GLU A 185 22.33 9.69 -24.84
C GLU A 185 22.97 10.55 -23.74
N TRP A 186 22.35 10.58 -22.56
CA TRP A 186 22.84 11.39 -21.46
C TRP A 186 23.94 10.72 -20.62
N SER A 187 23.83 9.42 -20.32
CA SER A 187 24.71 8.71 -19.38
C SER A 187 25.48 7.55 -19.99
N GLY A 188 25.23 7.19 -21.23
CA GLY A 188 25.75 5.98 -21.85
C GLY A 188 25.14 4.67 -21.36
N MET A 189 24.17 4.72 -20.44
CA MET A 189 23.56 3.56 -19.80
C MET A 189 22.04 3.55 -19.97
N LYS A 190 21.41 2.37 -19.87
CA LYS A 190 19.95 2.26 -19.80
C LYS A 190 19.43 2.71 -18.42
N ALA A 191 18.17 3.11 -18.35
CA ALA A 191 17.53 3.52 -17.10
C ALA A 191 17.62 2.46 -15.99
N SER A 192 17.51 1.17 -16.34
CA SER A 192 17.63 0.05 -15.39
C SER A 192 19.05 -0.15 -14.86
N GLU A 193 20.07 0.15 -15.65
CA GLU A 193 21.49 0.07 -15.25
C GLU A 193 21.84 1.22 -14.33
N MET A 194 21.34 2.43 -14.64
CA MET A 194 21.50 3.61 -13.81
C MET A 194 20.83 3.43 -12.43
N SER A 195 19.63 2.84 -12.40
CA SER A 195 18.93 2.52 -11.15
C SER A 195 19.71 1.54 -10.26
N LYS A 196 20.34 0.50 -10.86
CA LYS A 196 21.19 -0.44 -10.13
C LYS A 196 22.45 0.22 -9.58
N LEU A 197 23.09 1.08 -10.37
CA LEU A 197 24.26 1.83 -9.92
C LEU A 197 23.93 2.73 -8.73
N HIS A 198 22.77 3.39 -8.76
CA HIS A 198 22.30 4.24 -7.67
C HIS A 198 22.04 3.45 -6.38
N LEU A 199 21.45 2.25 -6.47
CA LEU A 199 21.25 1.35 -5.33
C LEU A 199 22.58 0.89 -4.72
N LEU A 200 23.57 0.51 -5.57
CA LEU A 200 24.90 0.12 -5.12
C LEU A 200 25.66 1.23 -4.39
N ILE A 201 25.47 2.49 -4.80
CA ILE A 201 26.05 3.66 -4.14
C ILE A 201 25.41 3.85 -2.76
N LEU A 202 24.10 3.68 -2.62
CA LEU A 202 23.38 3.83 -1.34
C LEU A 202 23.67 2.71 -0.34
N GLU A 203 24.01 1.50 -0.80
CA GLU A 203 24.36 0.37 0.07
C GLU A 203 25.79 0.43 0.61
N ASN A 204 26.66 1.28 0.03
CA ASN A 204 28.07 1.43 0.42
C ASN A 204 28.37 2.72 1.22
N TRP A 205 27.35 3.45 1.68
CA TRP A 205 27.38 4.58 2.60
C TRP A 205 26.56 4.24 3.84
#